data_ddba39f0f1b0400f05e064de9964e4fb
#
_entry.id   ddba39f0f1b0400f05e064de9964e4fb
#
_cell.length_a   1.000
_cell.length_b   1.000
_cell.length_c   1.000
_cell.angle_alpha   90.00
_cell.angle_beta   90.00
_cell.angle_gamma   90.00
#
_symmetry.space_group_name_H-M   'P 1'
#
loop_
_entity.id
_entity.type
_entity.pdbx_description
1 polymer ?
#
loop_
_entity_poly.entity_id
_entity_poly.type
_entity_poly.pdbx_seq_one_letter_code
_entity_poly.pdbx_strand_id
1 'polypeptide(L)'
;MSDHFEEEHGEYDQLLAAIGRSADDDMRISIHEAAHAICARLLGHPVDGVTVNPGSGYEGLCWGASHKEAFAEGRGDAADVREALAPLMPQAGEDRTSVADVFGNVYAQCIELMAGRAAERMLLDGEPVAPADDLRQARELTMLFCTSEEAVETFITHCDVAARDLLLPHGDVVLALSIVLRIKRTLDGAEIDRLISDVQVRKAMAAEHRRRADWRKRELSARNFEANVITTMARCCLT
;
A
#
# COMPACT_ATOMS: atom_id res chain seq x y z
N MET A 1 -18.83 27.84 -13.17
CA MET A 1 -17.99 26.88 -12.43
C MET A 1 -18.64 25.49 -12.35
N SER A 2 -19.94 25.35 -12.64
CA SER A 2 -20.65 24.04 -12.65
C SER A 2 -20.39 23.22 -13.92
N ASP A 3 -20.26 23.86 -15.09
CA ASP A 3 -20.17 23.17 -16.38
C ASP A 3 -18.89 22.30 -16.54
N HIS A 4 -17.77 22.70 -15.95
CA HIS A 4 -16.53 21.90 -16.01
C HIS A 4 -16.58 20.61 -15.17
N PHE A 5 -17.34 20.58 -14.08
CA PHE A 5 -17.51 19.39 -13.27
C PHE A 5 -18.41 18.33 -13.93
N GLU A 6 -19.39 18.75 -14.71
CA GLU A 6 -20.29 17.83 -15.42
C GLU A 6 -19.59 17.23 -16.67
N GLU A 7 -18.73 17.98 -17.35
CA GLU A 7 -17.94 17.48 -18.49
C GLU A 7 -16.89 16.45 -18.04
N GLU A 8 -16.17 16.69 -16.95
CA GLU A 8 -15.15 15.74 -16.41
C GLU A 8 -15.76 14.42 -15.93
N HIS A 9 -16.97 14.43 -15.36
CA HIS A 9 -17.69 13.20 -14.99
C HIS A 9 -18.08 12.39 -16.22
N GLY A 10 -18.50 13.05 -17.30
CA GLY A 10 -18.88 12.38 -18.54
C GLY A 10 -17.71 11.67 -19.24
N GLU A 11 -16.50 12.25 -19.20
CA GLU A 11 -15.31 11.64 -19.80
C GLU A 11 -14.84 10.41 -19.03
N TYR A 12 -14.86 10.46 -17.69
CA TYR A 12 -14.50 9.32 -16.86
C TYR A 12 -15.47 8.15 -17.03
N ASP A 13 -16.76 8.41 -17.04
CA ASP A 13 -17.78 7.39 -17.26
C ASP A 13 -17.68 6.75 -18.65
N GLN A 14 -17.37 7.55 -19.68
CA GLN A 14 -17.12 7.04 -21.04
C GLN A 14 -15.87 6.15 -21.09
N LEU A 15 -14.79 6.54 -20.40
CA LEU A 15 -13.58 5.73 -20.29
C LEU A 15 -13.90 4.38 -19.64
N LEU A 16 -14.60 4.39 -18.51
CA LEU A 16 -14.96 3.15 -17.80
C LEU A 16 -15.86 2.24 -18.65
N ALA A 17 -16.83 2.81 -19.35
CA ALA A 17 -17.67 2.06 -20.27
C ALA A 17 -16.86 1.43 -21.42
N ALA A 18 -15.88 2.14 -21.95
CA ALA A 18 -15.01 1.65 -23.03
C ALA A 18 -14.14 0.45 -22.60
N ILE A 19 -13.73 0.38 -21.33
CA ILE A 19 -12.96 -0.73 -20.77
C ILE A 19 -13.84 -1.79 -20.06
N GLY A 20 -15.19 -1.60 -20.08
CA GLY A 20 -16.14 -2.53 -19.48
C GLY A 20 -16.08 -2.62 -17.95
N ARG A 21 -15.77 -1.51 -17.26
CA ARG A 21 -15.52 -1.44 -15.82
C ARG A 21 -16.53 -0.51 -15.13
N SER A 22 -17.01 -0.87 -13.94
CA SER A 22 -17.78 0.03 -13.08
C SER A 22 -16.88 1.00 -12.31
N ALA A 23 -17.43 2.09 -11.78
CA ALA A 23 -16.69 3.03 -10.93
C ALA A 23 -16.19 2.37 -9.63
N ASP A 24 -16.98 1.44 -9.07
CA ASP A 24 -16.60 0.69 -7.86
C ASP A 24 -15.47 -0.28 -8.13
N ASP A 25 -15.51 -0.99 -9.26
CA ASP A 25 -14.39 -1.87 -9.67
C ASP A 25 -13.12 -1.07 -9.93
N ASP A 26 -13.23 0.10 -10.57
CA ASP A 26 -12.08 0.95 -10.84
C ASP A 26 -11.47 1.52 -9.55
N MET A 27 -12.29 1.86 -8.58
CA MET A 27 -11.84 2.27 -7.25
C MET A 27 -11.14 1.10 -6.53
N ARG A 28 -11.75 -0.09 -6.55
CA ARG A 28 -11.18 -1.29 -5.95
C ARG A 28 -9.81 -1.62 -6.54
N ILE A 29 -9.71 -1.70 -7.87
CA ILE A 29 -8.47 -1.99 -8.57
C ILE A 29 -7.42 -0.93 -8.29
N SER A 30 -7.81 0.35 -8.27
CA SER A 30 -6.87 1.44 -7.98
C SER A 30 -6.30 1.38 -6.56
N ILE A 31 -7.09 0.98 -5.57
CA ILE A 31 -6.63 0.77 -4.19
C ILE A 31 -5.71 -0.45 -4.13
N HIS A 32 -6.08 -1.53 -4.82
CA HIS A 32 -5.31 -2.76 -4.90
C HIS A 32 -3.90 -2.51 -5.45
N GLU A 33 -3.81 -1.92 -6.63
CA GLU A 33 -2.54 -1.63 -7.28
C GLU A 33 -1.69 -0.57 -6.54
N ALA A 34 -2.36 0.44 -5.96
CA ALA A 34 -1.69 1.41 -5.09
C ALA A 34 -1.04 0.73 -3.88
N ALA A 35 -1.70 -0.26 -3.30
CA ALA A 35 -1.18 -0.99 -2.15
C ALA A 35 0.05 -1.83 -2.50
N HIS A 36 0.07 -2.51 -3.64
CA HIS A 36 1.26 -3.19 -4.14
C HIS A 36 2.44 -2.23 -4.27
N ALA A 37 2.25 -1.08 -4.92
CA ALA A 37 3.30 -0.09 -5.11
C ALA A 37 3.84 0.48 -3.78
N ILE A 38 2.96 0.78 -2.82
CA ILE A 38 3.36 1.29 -1.50
C ILE A 38 4.03 0.20 -0.68
N CYS A 39 3.50 -1.02 -0.67
CA CYS A 39 4.07 -2.16 0.04
C CYS A 39 5.48 -2.48 -0.48
N ALA A 40 5.66 -2.56 -1.79
CA ALA A 40 6.95 -2.77 -2.42
C ALA A 40 7.97 -1.71 -1.98
N ARG A 41 7.60 -0.42 -2.00
CA ARG A 41 8.47 0.67 -1.53
C ARG A 41 8.83 0.55 -0.04
N LEU A 42 7.90 0.15 0.81
CA LEU A 42 8.14 -0.06 2.25
C LEU A 42 9.05 -1.25 2.51
N LEU A 43 9.02 -2.26 1.66
CA LEU A 43 9.90 -3.42 1.71
C LEU A 43 11.27 -3.18 1.05
N GLY A 44 11.46 -2.03 0.39
CA GLY A 44 12.70 -1.69 -0.32
C GLY A 44 12.78 -2.31 -1.72
N HIS A 45 11.69 -2.82 -2.26
CA HIS A 45 11.63 -3.36 -3.60
C HIS A 45 11.54 -2.24 -4.65
N PRO A 46 12.17 -2.40 -5.82
CA PRO A 46 12.05 -1.44 -6.90
C PRO A 46 10.63 -1.45 -7.49
N VAL A 47 10.06 -0.27 -7.71
CA VAL A 47 8.82 -0.08 -8.44
C VAL A 47 9.09 0.85 -9.60
N ASP A 48 8.94 0.35 -10.83
CA ASP A 48 9.12 1.14 -12.04
C ASP A 48 7.84 1.81 -12.50
N GLY A 49 6.69 1.24 -12.12
CA GLY A 49 5.41 1.83 -12.40
C GLY A 49 4.24 1.01 -11.89
N VAL A 50 3.06 1.60 -12.06
CA VAL A 50 1.77 1.02 -11.71
C VAL A 50 0.71 1.50 -12.70
N THR A 51 -0.20 0.63 -13.12
CA THR A 51 -1.31 0.95 -14.01
C THR A 51 -2.60 0.30 -13.55
N VAL A 52 -3.71 0.99 -13.80
CA VAL A 52 -5.07 0.45 -13.64
C VAL A 52 -5.77 0.23 -14.98
N ASN A 53 -5.04 0.38 -16.08
CA ASN A 53 -5.54 -0.02 -17.37
C ASN A 53 -5.48 -1.55 -17.49
N PRO A 54 -6.56 -2.18 -17.95
CA PRO A 54 -6.56 -3.61 -18.16
C PRO A 54 -5.60 -3.99 -19.31
N GLY A 55 -4.99 -5.14 -19.17
CA GLY A 55 -4.14 -5.74 -20.19
C GLY A 55 -4.45 -7.20 -20.42
N SER A 56 -3.58 -7.91 -21.14
CA SER A 56 -3.76 -9.34 -21.40
C SER A 56 -3.53 -10.13 -20.12
N GLY A 57 -4.63 -10.54 -19.46
CA GLY A 57 -4.56 -11.40 -18.27
C GLY A 57 -4.50 -10.65 -16.94
N TYR A 58 -4.63 -9.32 -16.92
CA TYR A 58 -4.67 -8.53 -15.68
C TYR A 58 -5.66 -7.36 -15.77
N GLU A 59 -6.22 -6.96 -14.63
CA GLU A 59 -7.10 -5.80 -14.49
C GLU A 59 -6.34 -4.52 -14.16
N GLY A 60 -5.24 -4.63 -13.45
CA GLY A 60 -4.24 -3.64 -13.12
C GLY A 60 -2.90 -4.32 -12.97
N LEU A 61 -1.82 -3.57 -12.83
CA LEU A 61 -0.46 -4.12 -12.72
C LEU A 61 0.46 -3.14 -12.01
N CYS A 62 1.16 -3.62 -10.99
CA CYS A 62 2.34 -2.98 -10.41
C CYS A 62 3.58 -3.76 -10.85
N TRP A 63 4.63 -3.06 -11.32
CA TRP A 63 5.85 -3.72 -11.81
C TRP A 63 7.12 -3.01 -11.34
N GLY A 64 8.18 -3.80 -11.11
CA GLY A 64 9.55 -3.35 -10.87
C GLY A 64 10.47 -3.59 -12.07
N ALA A 65 11.74 -3.15 -11.98
CA ALA A 65 12.72 -3.26 -13.06
C ALA A 65 12.90 -4.69 -13.56
N SER A 66 12.90 -5.66 -12.65
CA SER A 66 13.01 -7.09 -12.98
C SER A 66 11.78 -7.64 -13.69
N HIS A 67 10.59 -7.07 -13.48
CA HIS A 67 9.37 -7.54 -14.10
C HIS A 67 9.29 -7.22 -15.59
N LYS A 68 9.79 -6.04 -16.03
CA LYS A 68 9.76 -5.67 -17.46
C LYS A 68 10.52 -6.67 -18.33
N GLU A 69 11.71 -7.08 -17.88
CA GLU A 69 12.52 -8.06 -18.58
C GLU A 69 11.88 -9.45 -18.50
N ALA A 70 11.40 -9.85 -17.31
CA ALA A 70 10.72 -11.13 -17.12
C ALA A 70 9.44 -11.24 -17.94
N PHE A 71 8.60 -10.18 -17.98
CA PHE A 71 7.40 -10.16 -18.84
C PHE A 71 7.73 -10.14 -20.32
N ALA A 72 8.77 -9.41 -20.75
CA ALA A 72 9.20 -9.39 -22.13
C ALA A 72 9.70 -10.78 -22.60
N GLU A 73 10.23 -11.60 -21.68
CA GLU A 73 10.72 -12.95 -21.92
C GLU A 73 9.70 -14.04 -21.58
N GLY A 74 8.46 -13.66 -21.17
CA GLY A 74 7.43 -14.61 -20.74
C GLY A 74 7.71 -15.26 -19.37
N ARG A 75 8.61 -14.67 -18.59
CA ARG A 75 9.05 -15.14 -17.26
C ARG A 75 8.56 -14.18 -16.16
N GLY A 76 7.30 -13.97 -16.06
CA GLY A 76 6.72 -13.08 -15.05
C GLY A 76 5.99 -13.79 -13.93
N ASP A 77 6.20 -15.10 -13.82
CA ASP A 77 5.42 -15.96 -12.94
C ASP A 77 6.26 -16.46 -11.75
N ALA A 78 5.66 -16.55 -10.58
CA ALA A 78 6.28 -17.16 -9.39
C ALA A 78 6.72 -18.61 -9.62
N ALA A 79 6.11 -19.30 -10.59
CA ALA A 79 6.55 -20.63 -11.01
C ALA A 79 8.00 -20.62 -11.53
N ASP A 80 8.37 -19.63 -12.35
CA ASP A 80 9.73 -19.48 -12.86
C ASP A 80 10.72 -19.15 -11.73
N VAL A 81 10.32 -18.29 -10.79
CA VAL A 81 11.14 -17.98 -9.60
C VAL A 81 11.36 -19.23 -8.75
N ARG A 82 10.30 -20.01 -8.53
CA ARG A 82 10.38 -21.27 -7.79
C ARG A 82 11.31 -22.27 -8.49
N GLU A 83 11.20 -22.44 -9.78
CA GLU A 83 12.04 -23.37 -10.56
C GLU A 83 13.52 -22.93 -10.51
N ALA A 84 13.79 -21.64 -10.61
CA ALA A 84 15.14 -21.09 -10.49
C ALA A 84 15.74 -21.25 -9.08
N LEU A 85 14.93 -21.13 -8.01
CA LEU A 85 15.39 -21.23 -6.63
C LEU A 85 15.45 -22.67 -6.10
N ALA A 86 14.63 -23.59 -6.62
CA ALA A 86 14.56 -24.95 -6.12
C ALA A 86 15.94 -25.69 -6.11
N PRO A 87 16.81 -25.53 -7.13
CA PRO A 87 18.14 -26.14 -7.12
C PRO A 87 19.10 -25.54 -6.08
N LEU A 88 18.81 -24.33 -5.59
CA LEU A 88 19.63 -23.63 -4.58
C LEU A 88 19.23 -23.99 -3.14
N MET A 89 18.10 -24.73 -2.99
CA MET A 89 17.63 -25.13 -1.66
C MET A 89 18.45 -26.31 -1.12
N PRO A 90 18.96 -26.22 0.12
CA PRO A 90 19.79 -27.25 0.70
C PRO A 90 19.02 -28.56 0.90
N GLN A 91 19.72 -29.65 0.71
CA GLN A 91 19.24 -30.99 1.05
C GLN A 91 19.14 -31.17 2.58
N ALA A 92 18.42 -32.21 3.01
CA ALA A 92 18.31 -32.52 4.43
C ALA A 92 19.70 -32.80 5.02
N GLY A 93 20.09 -31.98 6.03
CA GLY A 93 21.39 -32.08 6.72
C GLY A 93 22.49 -31.14 6.21
N GLU A 94 22.25 -30.41 5.14
CA GLU A 94 23.18 -29.38 4.66
C GLU A 94 23.03 -28.05 5.43
N ASP A 95 24.06 -27.18 5.35
CA ASP A 95 24.03 -25.84 5.94
C ASP A 95 22.94 -24.99 5.28
N ARG A 96 22.06 -24.43 6.10
CA ARG A 96 20.92 -23.63 5.69
C ARG A 96 21.17 -22.11 5.79
N THR A 97 22.37 -21.68 6.06
CA THR A 97 22.69 -20.25 6.23
C THR A 97 22.37 -19.44 4.97
N SER A 98 22.65 -20.02 3.79
CA SER A 98 22.32 -19.39 2.49
C SER A 98 20.83 -19.32 2.19
N VAL A 99 19.99 -20.05 2.93
CA VAL A 99 18.52 -20.07 2.74
C VAL A 99 17.86 -18.88 3.43
N ALA A 100 18.51 -18.25 4.40
CA ALA A 100 17.94 -17.12 5.12
C ALA A 100 17.59 -15.96 4.18
N ASP A 101 18.46 -15.67 3.21
CA ASP A 101 18.24 -14.61 2.22
C ASP A 101 17.09 -14.98 1.25
N VAL A 102 17.06 -16.24 0.79
CA VAL A 102 15.96 -16.74 -0.05
C VAL A 102 14.64 -16.68 0.68
N PHE A 103 14.61 -17.15 1.94
CA PHE A 103 13.40 -17.07 2.78
C PHE A 103 12.95 -15.64 2.98
N GLY A 104 13.88 -14.71 3.30
CA GLY A 104 13.57 -13.29 3.49
C GLY A 104 12.96 -12.66 2.24
N ASN A 105 13.52 -12.95 1.07
CA ASN A 105 13.02 -12.46 -0.21
C ASN A 105 11.62 -13.02 -0.54
N VAL A 106 11.42 -14.33 -0.39
CA VAL A 106 10.12 -14.96 -0.63
C VAL A 106 9.07 -14.43 0.36
N TYR A 107 9.43 -14.24 1.62
CA TYR A 107 8.55 -13.66 2.62
C TYR A 107 8.12 -12.24 2.25
N ALA A 108 9.07 -11.39 1.85
CA ALA A 108 8.78 -10.03 1.41
C ALA A 108 7.87 -10.01 0.17
N GLN A 109 8.12 -10.87 -0.83
CA GLN A 109 7.27 -11.01 -2.01
C GLN A 109 5.86 -11.49 -1.66
N CYS A 110 5.72 -12.45 -0.74
CA CYS A 110 4.40 -12.89 -0.29
C CYS A 110 3.62 -11.78 0.43
N ILE A 111 4.29 -10.93 1.22
CA ILE A 111 3.67 -9.76 1.83
C ILE A 111 3.20 -8.78 0.75
N GLU A 112 4.02 -8.53 -0.26
CA GLU A 112 3.69 -7.65 -1.38
C GLU A 112 2.49 -8.17 -2.17
N LEU A 113 2.44 -9.47 -2.49
CA LEU A 113 1.31 -10.12 -3.17
C LEU A 113 0.01 -10.05 -2.34
N MET A 114 0.10 -10.03 -1.02
CA MET A 114 -1.09 -9.88 -0.16
C MET A 114 -1.51 -8.42 0.06
N ALA A 115 -0.72 -7.44 -0.37
CA ALA A 115 -0.93 -6.03 -0.08
C ALA A 115 -2.24 -5.48 -0.67
N GLY A 116 -2.56 -5.83 -1.92
CA GLY A 116 -3.79 -5.41 -2.59
C GLY A 116 -5.03 -5.81 -1.80
N ARG A 117 -5.13 -7.10 -1.47
CA ARG A 117 -6.23 -7.66 -0.67
C ARG A 117 -6.30 -7.05 0.74
N ALA A 118 -5.15 -6.83 1.37
CA ALA A 118 -5.11 -6.21 2.69
C ALA A 118 -5.63 -4.77 2.65
N ALA A 119 -5.29 -4.00 1.63
CA ALA A 119 -5.76 -2.63 1.45
C ALA A 119 -7.26 -2.55 1.12
N GLU A 120 -7.78 -3.46 0.30
CA GLU A 120 -9.22 -3.55 0.04
C GLU A 120 -10.00 -3.73 1.36
N ARG A 121 -9.57 -4.64 2.25
CA ARG A 121 -10.19 -4.82 3.57
C ARG A 121 -10.05 -3.62 4.49
N MET A 122 -9.01 -2.82 4.35
CA MET A 122 -8.77 -1.65 5.18
C MET A 122 -9.57 -0.43 4.74
N LEU A 123 -9.83 -0.27 3.46
CA LEU A 123 -10.30 0.97 2.86
C LEU A 123 -11.67 0.85 2.19
N LEU A 124 -12.15 -0.36 1.94
CA LEU A 124 -13.44 -0.62 1.33
C LEU A 124 -14.35 -1.41 2.25
N ASP A 125 -15.65 -1.26 2.06
CA ASP A 125 -16.65 -2.08 2.73
C ASP A 125 -16.81 -3.43 2.03
N GLY A 126 -16.93 -4.50 2.80
CA GLY A 126 -17.15 -5.86 2.30
C GLY A 126 -15.89 -6.72 2.25
N GLU A 127 -16.05 -7.95 1.77
CA GLU A 127 -14.93 -8.86 1.57
C GLU A 127 -14.23 -8.56 0.24
N PRO A 128 -12.89 -8.54 0.21
CA PRO A 128 -12.14 -8.30 -1.02
C PRO A 128 -12.43 -9.39 -2.05
N VAL A 129 -12.48 -9.02 -3.30
CA VAL A 129 -12.46 -9.99 -4.39
C VAL A 129 -11.12 -10.71 -4.32
N ALA A 130 -11.15 -12.05 -4.27
CA ALA A 130 -9.91 -12.82 -4.18
C ALA A 130 -9.08 -12.59 -5.45
N PRO A 131 -7.89 -11.97 -5.36
CA PRO A 131 -6.99 -11.83 -6.49
C PRO A 131 -6.43 -13.22 -6.79
N ALA A 132 -7.02 -13.88 -7.78
CA ALA A 132 -6.69 -15.28 -8.06
C ALA A 132 -5.21 -15.44 -8.43
N ASP A 133 -4.63 -14.45 -9.07
CA ASP A 133 -3.23 -14.49 -9.52
C ASP A 133 -2.25 -14.25 -8.36
N ASP A 134 -2.43 -13.22 -7.56
CA ASP A 134 -1.58 -12.94 -6.40
C ASP A 134 -1.56 -14.12 -5.42
N LEU A 135 -2.72 -14.67 -5.14
CA LEU A 135 -2.84 -15.82 -4.23
C LEU A 135 -2.17 -17.07 -4.83
N ARG A 136 -2.30 -17.29 -6.14
CA ARG A 136 -1.61 -18.38 -6.85
C ARG A 136 -0.10 -18.22 -6.74
N GLN A 137 0.42 -17.03 -7.05
CA GLN A 137 1.85 -16.72 -6.98
C GLN A 137 2.39 -16.90 -5.56
N ALA A 138 1.69 -16.37 -4.55
CA ALA A 138 2.07 -16.53 -3.15
C ALA A 138 2.14 -18.01 -2.74
N ARG A 139 1.18 -18.84 -3.17
CA ARG A 139 1.18 -20.28 -2.92
C ARG A 139 2.39 -20.99 -3.57
N GLU A 140 2.69 -20.66 -4.81
CA GLU A 140 3.82 -21.24 -5.53
C GLU A 140 5.15 -20.90 -4.88
N LEU A 141 5.35 -19.64 -4.44
CA LEU A 141 6.55 -19.23 -3.71
C LEU A 141 6.64 -19.91 -2.34
N THR A 142 5.54 -20.02 -1.63
CA THR A 142 5.49 -20.65 -0.30
C THR A 142 5.87 -22.13 -0.35
N MET A 143 5.54 -22.84 -1.42
CA MET A 143 5.92 -24.25 -1.63
C MET A 143 7.44 -24.50 -1.71
N LEU A 144 8.28 -23.45 -1.81
CA LEU A 144 9.74 -23.63 -1.71
C LEU A 144 10.18 -24.11 -0.32
N PHE A 145 9.44 -23.81 0.73
CA PHE A 145 9.81 -24.16 2.10
C PHE A 145 8.68 -24.77 2.93
N CYS A 146 7.42 -24.62 2.54
CA CYS A 146 6.29 -25.30 3.15
C CYS A 146 6.04 -26.65 2.46
N THR A 147 5.91 -27.71 3.26
CA THR A 147 5.73 -29.08 2.75
C THR A 147 4.31 -29.60 2.89
N SER A 148 3.44 -28.89 3.61
CA SER A 148 2.04 -29.25 3.78
C SER A 148 1.12 -28.10 3.40
N GLU A 149 -0.08 -28.42 2.94
CA GLU A 149 -1.11 -27.44 2.59
C GLU A 149 -1.45 -26.54 3.79
N GLU A 150 -1.55 -27.13 5.00
CA GLU A 150 -1.80 -26.37 6.24
C GLU A 150 -0.70 -25.34 6.50
N ALA A 151 0.58 -25.68 6.25
CA ALA A 151 1.70 -24.74 6.40
C ALA A 151 1.63 -23.60 5.36
N VAL A 152 1.27 -23.93 4.11
CA VAL A 152 1.07 -22.95 3.04
C VAL A 152 -0.03 -21.94 3.40
N GLU A 153 -1.21 -22.43 3.79
CA GLU A 153 -2.34 -21.57 4.16
C GLU A 153 -2.03 -20.69 5.39
N THR A 154 -1.37 -21.28 6.41
CA THR A 154 -0.97 -20.52 7.61
C THR A 154 0.03 -19.42 7.28
N PHE A 155 0.99 -19.71 6.41
CA PHE A 155 2.00 -18.72 6.00
C PHE A 155 1.38 -17.58 5.19
N ILE A 156 0.51 -17.88 4.22
CA ILE A 156 -0.22 -16.87 3.43
C ILE A 156 -1.09 -16.01 4.34
N THR A 157 -1.79 -16.62 5.28
CA THR A 157 -2.58 -15.88 6.28
C THR A 157 -1.70 -14.94 7.12
N HIS A 158 -0.50 -15.38 7.50
CA HIS A 158 0.46 -14.53 8.19
C HIS A 158 0.92 -13.37 7.30
N CYS A 159 1.22 -13.61 6.02
CA CYS A 159 1.61 -12.55 5.07
C CYS A 159 0.49 -11.53 4.86
N ASP A 160 -0.78 -11.95 4.79
CA ASP A 160 -1.94 -11.06 4.69
C ASP A 160 -2.04 -10.12 5.93
N VAL A 161 -1.84 -10.67 7.13
CA VAL A 161 -1.78 -9.87 8.36
C VAL A 161 -0.59 -8.93 8.35
N ALA A 162 0.60 -9.41 7.95
CA ALA A 162 1.81 -8.60 7.89
C ALA A 162 1.69 -7.45 6.87
N ALA A 163 1.08 -7.70 5.71
CA ALA A 163 0.79 -6.68 4.72
C ALA A 163 -0.15 -5.59 5.27
N ARG A 164 -1.22 -6.00 5.95
CA ARG A 164 -2.13 -5.05 6.61
C ARG A 164 -1.42 -4.21 7.66
N ASP A 165 -0.64 -4.82 8.54
CA ASP A 165 0.04 -4.12 9.61
C ASP A 165 1.12 -3.17 9.07
N LEU A 166 1.76 -3.52 7.95
CA LEU A 166 2.70 -2.66 7.22
C LEU A 166 1.99 -1.46 6.58
N LEU A 167 0.83 -1.66 5.96
CA LEU A 167 0.08 -0.61 5.27
C LEU A 167 -0.74 0.30 6.20
N LEU A 168 -1.12 -0.18 7.38
CA LEU A 168 -2.01 0.54 8.30
C LEU A 168 -1.55 1.99 8.63
N PRO A 169 -0.25 2.28 8.89
CA PRO A 169 0.21 3.65 9.10
C PRO A 169 0.23 4.51 7.82
N HIS A 170 0.06 3.90 6.66
CA HIS A 170 0.21 4.47 5.32
C HIS A 170 -1.09 4.49 4.51
N GLY A 171 -2.23 4.21 5.12
CA GLY A 171 -3.54 4.17 4.44
C GLY A 171 -3.88 5.48 3.70
N ASP A 172 -3.45 6.63 4.24
CA ASP A 172 -3.57 7.93 3.59
C ASP A 172 -2.74 8.04 2.30
N VAL A 173 -1.58 7.40 2.26
CA VAL A 173 -0.71 7.36 1.06
C VAL A 173 -1.32 6.43 0.01
N VAL A 174 -1.78 5.25 0.41
CA VAL A 174 -2.47 4.31 -0.49
C VAL A 174 -3.69 4.97 -1.12
N LEU A 175 -4.53 5.64 -0.31
CA LEU A 175 -5.71 6.35 -0.81
C LEU A 175 -5.33 7.48 -1.78
N ALA A 176 -4.32 8.30 -1.46
CA ALA A 176 -3.88 9.37 -2.35
C ALA A 176 -3.36 8.82 -3.68
N LEU A 177 -2.58 7.73 -3.66
CA LEU A 177 -2.07 7.09 -4.87
C LEU A 177 -3.21 6.50 -5.71
N SER A 178 -4.19 5.85 -5.08
CA SER A 178 -5.35 5.28 -5.78
C SER A 178 -6.18 6.35 -6.50
N ILE A 179 -6.38 7.53 -5.88
CA ILE A 179 -7.09 8.65 -6.50
C ILE A 179 -6.33 9.16 -7.74
N VAL A 180 -5.01 9.33 -7.64
CA VAL A 180 -4.19 9.78 -8.78
C VAL A 180 -4.16 8.73 -9.89
N LEU A 181 -4.14 7.43 -9.55
CA LEU A 181 -4.24 6.34 -10.52
C LEU A 181 -5.57 6.36 -11.29
N ARG A 182 -6.68 6.62 -10.63
CA ARG A 182 -7.98 6.77 -11.31
C ARG A 182 -7.98 7.89 -12.34
N ILE A 183 -7.23 8.96 -12.09
CA ILE A 183 -7.14 10.11 -12.99
C ILE A 183 -6.13 9.86 -14.12
N LYS A 184 -4.90 9.47 -13.77
CA LYS A 184 -3.78 9.34 -14.72
C LYS A 184 -3.71 7.97 -15.39
N ARG A 185 -4.34 6.97 -14.84
CA ARG A 185 -4.37 5.55 -15.24
C ARG A 185 -3.05 4.82 -15.08
N THR A 186 -1.92 5.49 -15.26
CA THR A 186 -0.58 4.90 -15.16
C THR A 186 0.36 5.93 -14.52
N LEU A 187 1.22 5.47 -13.62
CA LEU A 187 2.27 6.25 -12.97
C LEU A 187 3.60 5.54 -13.11
N ASP A 188 4.66 6.30 -13.32
CA ASP A 188 6.02 5.80 -13.22
C ASP A 188 6.53 5.83 -11.77
N GLY A 189 7.68 5.15 -11.53
CA GLY A 189 8.27 5.07 -10.19
C GLY A 189 8.61 6.43 -9.59
N ALA A 190 9.04 7.40 -10.42
CA ALA A 190 9.37 8.74 -9.95
C ALA A 190 8.13 9.56 -9.59
N GLU A 191 7.01 9.35 -10.27
CA GLU A 191 5.72 9.93 -9.92
C GLU A 191 5.18 9.37 -8.61
N ILE A 192 5.32 8.06 -8.40
CA ILE A 192 4.96 7.39 -7.15
C ILE A 192 5.77 7.97 -5.98
N ASP A 193 7.10 8.06 -6.12
CA ASP A 193 7.98 8.58 -5.07
C ASP A 193 7.67 10.04 -4.72
N ARG A 194 7.39 10.88 -5.72
CA ARG A 194 6.96 12.27 -5.50
C ARG A 194 5.66 12.34 -4.71
N LEU A 195 4.68 11.53 -5.08
CA LEU A 195 3.37 11.52 -4.40
C LEU A 195 3.51 11.05 -2.95
N ILE A 196 4.28 10.00 -2.70
CA ILE A 196 4.58 9.53 -1.33
C ILE A 196 5.19 10.66 -0.51
N SER A 197 6.22 11.33 -1.05
CA SER A 197 6.90 12.44 -0.39
C SER A 197 5.94 13.60 -0.09
N ASP A 198 5.11 13.99 -1.05
CA ASP A 198 4.15 15.09 -0.91
C ASP A 198 3.12 14.80 0.20
N VAL A 199 2.58 13.58 0.27
CA VAL A 199 1.64 13.17 1.32
C VAL A 199 2.32 13.19 2.69
N GLN A 200 3.55 12.67 2.79
CA GLN A 200 4.31 12.65 4.04
C GLN A 200 4.62 14.06 4.54
N VAL A 201 5.05 14.96 3.65
CA VAL A 201 5.32 16.38 4.00
C VAL A 201 4.05 17.08 4.49
N ARG A 202 2.93 16.92 3.79
CA ARG A 202 1.63 17.50 4.23
C ARG A 202 1.22 16.97 5.59
N LYS A 203 1.38 15.68 5.84
CA LYS A 203 1.08 15.05 7.14
C LYS A 203 1.96 15.61 8.27
N ALA A 204 3.26 15.74 8.02
CA ALA A 204 4.20 16.32 8.97
C ALA A 204 3.87 17.81 9.27
N MET A 205 3.57 18.60 8.24
CA MET A 205 3.15 19.99 8.41
C MET A 205 1.85 20.11 9.22
N ALA A 206 0.85 19.28 8.90
CA ALA A 206 -0.42 19.27 9.64
C ALA A 206 -0.22 18.89 11.13
N ALA A 207 0.66 17.92 11.40
CA ALA A 207 1.02 17.53 12.76
C ALA A 207 1.69 18.69 13.53
N GLU A 208 2.63 19.37 12.89
CA GLU A 208 3.31 20.54 13.47
C GLU A 208 2.33 21.72 13.71
N HIS A 209 1.42 21.98 12.79
CA HIS A 209 0.37 22.99 12.97
C HIS A 209 -0.51 22.68 14.19
N ARG A 210 -0.93 21.42 14.36
CA ARG A 210 -1.70 20.97 15.53
C ARG A 210 -0.89 21.15 16.82
N ARG A 211 0.37 20.72 16.84
CA ARG A 211 1.27 20.88 17.97
C ARG A 211 1.40 22.35 18.40
N ARG A 212 1.58 23.28 17.45
CA ARG A 212 1.67 24.72 17.72
C ARG A 212 0.36 25.31 18.22
N ALA A 213 -0.78 24.84 17.71
CA ALA A 213 -2.10 25.27 18.18
C ALA A 213 -2.35 24.83 19.62
N ASP A 214 -2.01 23.58 19.96
CA ASP A 214 -2.13 23.05 21.32
C ASP A 214 -1.21 23.76 22.29
N TRP A 215 0.01 24.10 21.88
CA TRP A 215 0.92 24.90 22.70
C TRP A 215 0.33 26.28 23.01
N ARG A 216 -0.14 27.01 22.00
CA ARG A 216 -0.78 28.32 22.19
C ARG A 216 -1.99 28.24 23.11
N LYS A 217 -2.82 27.19 22.98
CA LYS A 217 -3.96 26.98 23.87
C LYS A 217 -3.53 26.81 25.33
N ARG A 218 -2.48 26.02 25.58
CA ARG A 218 -1.92 25.81 26.93
C ARG A 218 -1.36 27.08 27.51
N GLU A 219 -0.63 27.86 26.71
CA GLU A 219 -0.07 29.16 27.14
C GLU A 219 -1.17 30.14 27.52
N LEU A 220 -2.23 30.27 26.72
CA LEU A 220 -3.38 31.10 27.03
C LEU A 220 -4.08 30.66 28.33
N SER A 221 -4.24 29.34 28.51
CA SER A 221 -4.84 28.80 29.73
C SER A 221 -3.99 29.11 30.97
N ALA A 222 -2.67 29.01 30.88
CA ALA A 222 -1.75 29.36 31.97
C ALA A 222 -1.84 30.86 32.33
N ARG A 223 -1.81 31.75 31.34
CA ARG A 223 -1.96 33.21 31.55
C ARG A 223 -3.31 33.56 32.19
N ASN A 224 -4.40 32.92 31.75
CA ASN A 224 -5.71 33.16 32.37
C ASN A 224 -5.76 32.66 33.82
N PHE A 225 -5.12 31.52 34.10
CA PHE A 225 -5.00 31.03 35.48
C PHE A 225 -4.22 32.01 36.36
N GLU A 226 -3.06 32.48 35.92
CA GLU A 226 -2.26 33.49 36.65
C GLU A 226 -3.06 34.78 36.91
N ALA A 227 -3.76 35.30 35.90
CA ALA A 227 -4.59 36.49 36.04
C ALA A 227 -5.72 36.30 37.08
N ASN A 228 -6.37 35.13 37.09
CA ASN A 228 -7.42 34.81 38.06
C ASN A 228 -6.87 34.67 39.47
N VAL A 229 -5.70 34.08 39.68
CA VAL A 229 -5.03 33.95 40.96
C VAL A 229 -4.70 35.34 41.52
N ILE A 230 -4.08 36.21 40.72
CA ILE A 230 -3.72 37.60 41.12
C ILE A 230 -4.97 38.37 41.49
N THR A 231 -6.04 38.28 40.69
CA THR A 231 -7.32 38.98 40.98
C THR A 231 -7.95 38.49 42.27
N THR A 232 -7.89 37.19 42.56
CA THR A 232 -8.44 36.61 43.79
C THR A 232 -7.63 37.03 45.01
N MET A 233 -6.31 37.04 44.94
CA MET A 233 -5.43 37.50 46.01
C MET A 233 -5.63 38.98 46.32
N ALA A 234 -5.76 39.84 45.30
CA ALA A 234 -6.02 41.26 45.47
C ALA A 234 -7.35 41.54 46.19
N ARG A 235 -8.38 40.72 45.94
CA ARG A 235 -9.68 40.83 46.64
C ARG A 235 -9.59 40.41 48.11
N CYS A 236 -8.82 39.39 48.44
CA CYS A 236 -8.63 38.94 49.83
C CYS A 236 -7.82 39.89 50.69
N CYS A 237 -6.98 40.75 50.11
CA CYS A 237 -6.20 41.73 50.85
C CYS A 237 -6.97 43.06 51.13
N LEU A 238 -8.15 43.21 50.56
CA LEU A 238 -8.99 44.40 50.71
C LEU A 238 -10.17 44.23 51.72
N THR A 239 -10.29 43.00 52.24
CA THR A 239 -11.23 42.63 53.31
C THR A 239 -10.50 42.47 54.68
#